data_f9bdbd6d1f820540c2db789db5dd7b9a
#
_entry.id   f9bdbd6d1f820540c2db789db5dd7b9a
#
_cell.length_a   1.000
_cell.length_b   1.000
_cell.length_c   1.000
_cell.angle_alpha   90.00
_cell.angle_beta   90.00
_cell.angle_gamma   90.00
#
_symmetry.space_group_name_H-M   'P 1'
#
loop_
_entity.id
_entity.type
_entity.pdbx_description
1 polymer ?
#
loop_
_entity_poly.entity_id
_entity_poly.type
_entity_poly.pdbx_seq_one_letter_code
_entity_poly.pdbx_strand_id
1 'polypeptide(L)'
;MRIKTPSPSYLKGTNGHAILLLHSFTGTNRDVKHLAAELNDQGFSCYAPNYPGHGLLLKDFMTYNVDDWWEEVEKAYQFLVNEGYESISATGVSLGGLMTLKLAQHYPLKRIAVMSAPKEKSDDGLIEHLVYYSQRMSDILNLDQQASSAQLAAIDDYEGEITKFQHFIDDIMTNLNVIKMPANILFGGKDAPSYETSAHFIYEHLGSVDKELNGLKDSHHLMTHGAGRDILEENVIRFFNALT
;
A
#
# COMPACT_ATOMS: atom_id res chain seq x y z
N MET A 1 -21.39 -14.70 12.41
CA MET A 1 -21.51 -13.47 11.61
C MET A 1 -20.71 -13.66 10.32
N ARG A 2 -21.25 -13.39 9.14
CA ARG A 2 -20.49 -13.58 7.88
C ARG A 2 -19.74 -12.27 7.59
N ILE A 3 -18.42 -12.31 7.66
CA ILE A 3 -17.57 -11.18 7.31
C ILE A 3 -17.65 -11.01 5.78
N LYS A 4 -17.82 -9.78 5.32
CA LYS A 4 -17.75 -9.46 3.89
C LYS A 4 -16.40 -8.81 3.61
N THR A 5 -15.73 -9.24 2.54
CA THR A 5 -14.59 -8.52 1.98
C THR A 5 -15.00 -7.08 1.70
N PRO A 6 -14.22 -6.08 2.10
CA PRO A 6 -14.47 -4.69 1.76
C PRO A 6 -14.56 -4.52 0.24
N SER A 7 -15.56 -3.79 -0.23
CA SER A 7 -15.66 -3.45 -1.65
C SER A 7 -14.63 -2.38 -2.02
N PRO A 8 -14.12 -2.36 -3.26
CA PRO A 8 -13.29 -1.27 -3.73
C PRO A 8 -14.03 0.07 -3.64
N SER A 9 -13.28 1.15 -3.50
CA SER A 9 -13.80 2.52 -3.46
C SER A 9 -13.43 3.25 -4.75
N TYR A 10 -14.41 3.88 -5.40
CA TYR A 10 -14.19 4.70 -6.57
C TYR A 10 -14.87 6.06 -6.39
N LEU A 11 -14.08 7.12 -6.39
CA LEU A 11 -14.51 8.52 -6.34
C LEU A 11 -14.19 9.15 -7.69
N LYS A 12 -15.22 9.49 -8.47
CA LYS A 12 -15.04 10.10 -9.79
C LYS A 12 -14.74 11.61 -9.62
N GLY A 13 -13.66 12.04 -10.22
CA GLY A 13 -13.22 13.44 -10.24
C GLY A 13 -13.56 14.15 -11.55
N THR A 14 -13.03 15.36 -11.71
CA THR A 14 -13.38 16.27 -12.81
C THR A 14 -12.21 16.71 -13.68
N ASN A 15 -10.94 16.47 -13.24
CA ASN A 15 -9.76 16.96 -13.95
C ASN A 15 -9.17 16.00 -15.01
N GLY A 16 -9.82 14.83 -15.24
CA GLY A 16 -9.39 13.84 -16.23
C GLY A 16 -8.18 12.98 -15.81
N HIS A 17 -7.65 13.17 -14.59
CA HIS A 17 -6.54 12.40 -14.07
C HIS A 17 -7.02 11.43 -12.98
N ALA A 18 -6.58 10.16 -13.05
CA ALA A 18 -6.90 9.15 -12.05
C ALA A 18 -5.70 8.83 -11.16
N ILE A 19 -5.97 8.59 -9.88
CA ILE A 19 -5.00 8.13 -8.90
C ILE A 19 -5.45 6.79 -8.35
N LEU A 20 -4.57 5.77 -8.45
CA LEU A 20 -4.73 4.47 -7.81
C LEU A 20 -4.14 4.53 -6.40
N LEU A 21 -4.93 4.22 -5.37
CA LEU A 21 -4.50 4.27 -3.98
C LEU A 21 -4.45 2.87 -3.39
N LEU A 22 -3.29 2.46 -2.89
CA LEU A 22 -2.95 1.11 -2.49
C LEU A 22 -2.71 1.00 -0.99
N HIS A 23 -3.44 0.09 -0.33
CA HIS A 23 -3.43 -0.05 1.12
C HIS A 23 -2.29 -0.93 1.66
N SER A 24 -2.12 -0.95 2.98
CA SER A 24 -1.05 -1.67 3.68
C SER A 24 -1.30 -3.18 3.78
N PHE A 25 -0.25 -3.93 4.13
CA PHE A 25 -0.32 -5.34 4.52
C PHE A 25 -1.23 -5.50 5.74
N THR A 26 -2.11 -6.48 5.72
CA THR A 26 -3.15 -6.72 6.75
C THR A 26 -4.14 -5.57 6.98
N GLY A 27 -4.03 -4.49 6.19
CA GLY A 27 -4.98 -3.38 6.16
C GLY A 27 -6.16 -3.61 5.21
N THR A 28 -6.83 -2.55 4.84
CA THR A 28 -7.90 -2.53 3.82
C THR A 28 -7.87 -1.18 3.09
N ASN A 29 -8.68 -1.02 2.05
CA ASN A 29 -8.81 0.27 1.35
C ASN A 29 -9.25 1.43 2.26
N ARG A 30 -9.65 1.15 3.51
CA ARG A 30 -9.91 2.18 4.52
C ARG A 30 -8.63 2.93 4.93
N ASP A 31 -7.47 2.31 4.80
CA ASP A 31 -6.18 2.93 5.13
C ASP A 31 -5.93 4.19 4.30
N VAL A 32 -6.42 4.22 3.07
CA VAL A 32 -6.21 5.31 2.11
C VAL A 32 -7.48 6.11 1.83
N LYS A 33 -8.59 5.81 2.52
CA LYS A 33 -9.90 6.40 2.24
C LYS A 33 -9.92 7.93 2.41
N HIS A 34 -9.29 8.45 3.46
CA HIS A 34 -9.28 9.89 3.72
C HIS A 34 -8.44 10.61 2.66
N LEU A 35 -7.23 10.13 2.41
CA LEU A 35 -6.38 10.65 1.34
C LEU A 35 -7.08 10.62 -0.03
N ALA A 36 -7.84 9.56 -0.31
CA ALA A 36 -8.63 9.48 -1.55
C ALA A 36 -9.70 10.58 -1.64
N ALA A 37 -10.37 10.92 -0.52
CA ALA A 37 -11.35 11.99 -0.47
C ALA A 37 -10.69 13.36 -0.68
N GLU A 38 -9.58 13.64 0.01
CA GLU A 38 -8.83 14.90 -0.14
C GLU A 38 -8.30 15.10 -1.57
N LEU A 39 -7.79 14.05 -2.21
CA LEU A 39 -7.37 14.09 -3.61
C LEU A 39 -8.58 14.28 -4.56
N ASN A 40 -9.71 13.66 -4.26
CA ASN A 40 -10.92 13.83 -5.06
C ASN A 40 -11.49 15.25 -4.96
N ASP A 41 -11.38 15.89 -3.81
CA ASP A 41 -11.74 17.31 -3.62
C ASP A 41 -10.85 18.25 -4.46
N GLN A 42 -9.64 17.80 -4.87
CA GLN A 42 -8.80 18.49 -5.84
C GLN A 42 -9.15 18.16 -7.31
N GLY A 43 -10.21 17.37 -7.54
CA GLY A 43 -10.68 17.00 -8.87
C GLY A 43 -10.13 15.70 -9.43
N PHE A 44 -9.23 14.99 -8.74
CA PHE A 44 -8.72 13.69 -9.16
C PHE A 44 -9.79 12.60 -9.04
N SER A 45 -9.80 11.67 -9.99
CA SER A 45 -10.54 10.42 -9.81
C SER A 45 -9.70 9.46 -8.98
N CYS A 46 -10.26 8.91 -7.91
CA CYS A 46 -9.53 8.09 -6.95
C CYS A 46 -10.12 6.68 -6.90
N TYR A 47 -9.31 5.67 -7.19
CA TYR A 47 -9.69 4.27 -7.08
C TYR A 47 -8.81 3.55 -6.05
N ALA A 48 -9.45 2.91 -5.08
CA ALA A 48 -8.78 2.13 -4.04
C ALA A 48 -9.36 0.70 -4.05
N PRO A 49 -8.64 -0.29 -4.63
CA PRO A 49 -9.02 -1.70 -4.54
C PRO A 49 -8.89 -2.20 -3.11
N ASN A 50 -9.43 -3.39 -2.84
CA ASN A 50 -9.14 -4.14 -1.63
C ASN A 50 -8.56 -5.49 -2.04
N TYR A 51 -7.33 -5.78 -1.61
CA TYR A 51 -6.68 -7.03 -2.00
C TYR A 51 -7.44 -8.24 -1.48
N PRO A 52 -7.44 -9.38 -2.21
CA PRO A 52 -8.06 -10.61 -1.78
C PRO A 52 -7.62 -11.01 -0.36
N GLY A 53 -8.55 -11.51 0.45
CA GLY A 53 -8.29 -11.91 1.84
C GLY A 53 -8.24 -10.79 2.86
N HIS A 54 -7.89 -9.56 2.48
CA HIS A 54 -7.76 -8.43 3.41
C HIS A 54 -9.13 -8.01 4.01
N GLY A 55 -9.15 -7.88 5.34
CA GLY A 55 -10.37 -7.62 6.12
C GLY A 55 -11.16 -8.88 6.49
N LEU A 56 -10.65 -10.08 6.19
CA LEU A 56 -11.20 -11.37 6.60
C LEU A 56 -10.46 -11.93 7.82
N LEU A 57 -10.89 -13.09 8.33
CA LEU A 57 -10.15 -13.85 9.34
C LEU A 57 -8.77 -14.26 8.79
N LEU A 58 -7.79 -14.44 9.69
CA LEU A 58 -6.42 -14.79 9.29
C LEU A 58 -6.38 -16.03 8.40
N LYS A 59 -7.13 -17.07 8.73
CA LYS A 59 -7.19 -18.30 7.93
C LYS A 59 -7.68 -18.06 6.50
N ASP A 60 -8.66 -17.17 6.32
CA ASP A 60 -9.16 -16.80 4.98
C ASP A 60 -8.17 -15.86 4.28
N PHE A 61 -7.52 -14.95 5.01
CA PHE A 61 -6.45 -14.08 4.49
C PHE A 61 -5.30 -14.92 3.91
N MET A 62 -4.87 -15.96 4.63
CA MET A 62 -3.74 -16.82 4.27
C MET A 62 -4.04 -17.80 3.12
N THR A 63 -5.26 -17.83 2.59
CA THR A 63 -5.55 -18.54 1.33
C THR A 63 -5.05 -17.77 0.11
N TYR A 64 -4.61 -16.53 0.30
CA TYR A 64 -4.08 -15.64 -0.73
C TYR A 64 -2.62 -15.28 -0.42
N ASN A 65 -1.90 -14.85 -1.44
CA ASN A 65 -0.51 -14.45 -1.34
C ASN A 65 -0.22 -13.18 -2.16
N VAL A 66 1.06 -12.81 -2.21
CA VAL A 66 1.48 -11.56 -2.87
C VAL A 66 1.19 -11.53 -4.38
N ASP A 67 1.15 -12.70 -5.06
CA ASP A 67 0.81 -12.77 -6.47
C ASP A 67 -0.67 -12.47 -6.71
N ASP A 68 -1.56 -12.98 -5.84
CA ASP A 68 -3.00 -12.68 -5.90
C ASP A 68 -3.26 -11.18 -5.66
N TRP A 69 -2.50 -10.56 -4.75
CA TRP A 69 -2.60 -9.13 -4.45
C TRP A 69 -2.07 -8.29 -5.61
N TRP A 70 -0.98 -8.73 -6.23
CA TRP A 70 -0.45 -8.07 -7.42
C TRP A 70 -1.44 -8.15 -8.59
N GLU A 71 -2.04 -9.30 -8.85
CA GLU A 71 -3.09 -9.45 -9.88
C GLU A 71 -4.26 -8.48 -9.65
N GLU A 72 -4.66 -8.25 -8.39
CA GLU A 72 -5.71 -7.28 -8.06
C GLU A 72 -5.27 -5.84 -8.36
N VAL A 73 -4.01 -5.50 -8.13
CA VAL A 73 -3.46 -4.18 -8.49
C VAL A 73 -3.46 -3.98 -10.01
N GLU A 74 -3.08 -4.99 -10.78
CA GLU A 74 -3.14 -4.94 -12.25
C GLU A 74 -4.58 -4.78 -12.75
N LYS A 75 -5.54 -5.52 -12.18
CA LYS A 75 -6.97 -5.35 -12.47
C LYS A 75 -7.47 -3.94 -12.16
N ALA A 76 -7.01 -3.38 -11.05
CA ALA A 76 -7.36 -2.02 -10.64
C ALA A 76 -6.80 -0.95 -11.60
N TYR A 77 -5.57 -1.10 -12.05
CA TYR A 77 -5.00 -0.26 -13.10
C TYR A 77 -5.79 -0.38 -14.41
N GLN A 78 -6.06 -1.62 -14.84
CA GLN A 78 -6.80 -1.87 -16.06
C GLN A 78 -8.25 -1.35 -16.00
N PHE A 79 -8.86 -1.36 -14.81
CA PHE A 79 -10.17 -0.73 -14.59
C PHE A 79 -10.11 0.76 -14.94
N LEU A 80 -9.12 1.49 -14.48
CA LEU A 80 -8.96 2.92 -14.80
C LEU A 80 -8.72 3.16 -16.29
N VAL A 81 -7.91 2.32 -16.94
CA VAL A 81 -7.72 2.39 -18.41
C VAL A 81 -9.05 2.18 -19.14
N ASN A 82 -9.85 1.20 -18.72
CA ASN A 82 -11.15 0.89 -19.34
C ASN A 82 -12.20 1.99 -19.05
N GLU A 83 -12.07 2.73 -17.93
CA GLU A 83 -12.88 3.95 -17.67
C GLU A 83 -12.47 5.13 -18.57
N GLY A 84 -11.41 4.99 -19.38
CA GLY A 84 -10.96 5.98 -20.35
C GLY A 84 -9.90 6.95 -19.84
N TYR A 85 -9.23 6.67 -18.68
CA TYR A 85 -8.17 7.52 -18.20
C TYR A 85 -6.85 7.26 -18.95
N GLU A 86 -6.33 8.29 -19.62
CA GLU A 86 -5.00 8.30 -20.25
C GLU A 86 -3.91 8.82 -19.28
N SER A 87 -4.32 9.50 -18.21
CA SER A 87 -3.45 10.06 -17.20
C SER A 87 -3.71 9.35 -15.87
N ILE A 88 -2.82 8.44 -15.49
CA ILE A 88 -2.94 7.62 -14.27
C ILE A 88 -1.67 7.79 -13.44
N SER A 89 -1.85 8.05 -12.16
CA SER A 89 -0.81 8.04 -11.12
C SER A 89 -1.12 6.99 -10.06
N ALA A 90 -0.16 6.69 -9.20
CA ALA A 90 -0.39 5.77 -8.09
C ALA A 90 0.27 6.25 -6.79
N THR A 91 -0.33 5.88 -5.67
CA THR A 91 0.22 6.08 -4.33
C THR A 91 -0.16 4.92 -3.42
N GLY A 92 0.67 4.64 -2.44
CA GLY A 92 0.39 3.57 -1.50
C GLY A 92 1.28 3.58 -0.27
N VAL A 93 0.82 2.92 0.78
CA VAL A 93 1.49 2.84 2.08
C VAL A 93 1.96 1.43 2.38
N SER A 94 3.20 1.26 2.85
CA SER A 94 3.80 -0.04 3.21
C SER A 94 3.76 -1.03 2.03
N LEU A 95 3.02 -2.13 2.11
CA LEU A 95 2.76 -3.03 0.96
C LEU A 95 2.23 -2.26 -0.25
N GLY A 96 1.30 -1.33 -0.04
CA GLY A 96 0.78 -0.47 -1.10
C GLY A 96 1.87 0.38 -1.76
N GLY A 97 2.89 0.78 -1.00
CA GLY A 97 4.08 1.45 -1.52
C GLY A 97 4.92 0.54 -2.41
N LEU A 98 5.11 -0.73 -2.01
CA LEU A 98 5.76 -1.77 -2.84
C LEU A 98 4.99 -2.02 -4.15
N MET A 99 3.66 -2.16 -4.04
CA MET A 99 2.79 -2.33 -5.21
C MET A 99 2.84 -1.11 -6.14
N THR A 100 2.94 0.12 -5.58
CA THR A 100 3.12 1.34 -6.36
C THR A 100 4.44 1.33 -7.14
N LEU A 101 5.54 0.91 -6.51
CA LEU A 101 6.83 0.75 -7.18
C LEU A 101 6.77 -0.31 -8.29
N LYS A 102 6.21 -1.48 -8.00
CA LYS A 102 6.06 -2.54 -9.02
C LYS A 102 5.18 -2.09 -10.17
N LEU A 103 4.08 -1.40 -9.90
CA LEU A 103 3.23 -0.86 -10.94
C LEU A 103 3.99 0.13 -11.85
N ALA A 104 4.82 0.99 -11.25
CA ALA A 104 5.65 1.95 -11.97
C ALA A 104 6.77 1.30 -12.81
N GLN A 105 7.17 0.07 -12.49
CA GLN A 105 8.12 -0.72 -13.28
C GLN A 105 7.47 -1.31 -14.54
N HIS A 106 6.16 -1.57 -14.50
CA HIS A 106 5.45 -2.30 -15.57
C HIS A 106 4.50 -1.43 -16.40
N TYR A 107 4.02 -0.30 -15.86
CA TYR A 107 2.98 0.50 -16.49
C TYR A 107 3.35 1.99 -16.57
N PRO A 108 2.87 2.71 -17.61
CA PRO A 108 3.20 4.12 -17.83
C PRO A 108 2.41 5.03 -16.89
N LEU A 109 2.88 5.17 -15.65
CA LEU A 109 2.31 6.12 -14.70
C LEU A 109 2.85 7.54 -14.93
N LYS A 110 2.06 8.54 -14.57
CA LYS A 110 2.46 9.96 -14.65
C LYS A 110 3.30 10.38 -13.46
N ARG A 111 2.93 9.99 -12.25
CA ARG A 111 3.63 10.25 -10.98
C ARG A 111 3.37 9.14 -9.98
N ILE A 112 4.28 8.97 -9.03
CA ILE A 112 4.09 8.05 -7.90
C ILE A 112 4.42 8.73 -6.57
N ALA A 113 3.64 8.41 -5.52
CA ALA A 113 3.98 8.74 -4.15
C ALA A 113 4.03 7.46 -3.31
N VAL A 114 5.15 7.19 -2.66
CA VAL A 114 5.43 5.95 -1.96
C VAL A 114 5.65 6.23 -0.48
N MET A 115 4.81 5.68 0.38
CA MET A 115 4.78 5.94 1.82
C MET A 115 5.26 4.71 2.59
N SER A 116 6.29 4.85 3.43
CA SER A 116 6.81 3.81 4.34
C SER A 116 6.95 2.41 3.69
N ALA A 117 7.43 2.34 2.43
CA ALA A 117 7.69 1.07 1.77
C ALA A 117 8.98 0.44 2.33
N PRO A 118 8.98 -0.83 2.73
CA PRO A 118 10.19 -1.52 3.20
C PRO A 118 11.06 -1.96 2.03
N LYS A 119 12.39 -1.87 2.18
CA LYS A 119 13.32 -2.48 1.21
C LYS A 119 13.57 -3.98 1.46
N GLU A 120 13.20 -4.46 2.63
CA GLU A 120 13.35 -5.85 3.07
C GLU A 120 12.38 -6.15 4.21
N LYS A 121 12.04 -7.42 4.42
CA LYS A 121 11.28 -7.91 5.56
C LYS A 121 11.86 -9.22 6.07
N SER A 122 12.03 -9.36 7.38
CA SER A 122 12.37 -10.62 8.02
C SER A 122 11.14 -11.51 8.20
N ASP A 123 11.36 -12.81 8.33
CA ASP A 123 10.31 -13.79 8.66
C ASP A 123 9.59 -13.41 9.94
N ASP A 124 10.36 -13.14 11.01
CA ASP A 124 9.83 -12.74 12.31
C ASP A 124 8.93 -11.51 12.20
N GLY A 125 9.35 -10.50 11.44
CA GLY A 125 8.57 -9.28 11.25
C GLY A 125 7.26 -9.50 10.50
N LEU A 126 7.22 -10.42 9.54
CA LEU A 126 5.98 -10.80 8.84
C LEU A 126 5.07 -11.64 9.73
N ILE A 127 5.63 -12.59 10.48
CA ILE A 127 4.89 -13.43 11.44
C ILE A 127 4.26 -12.55 12.53
N GLU A 128 5.01 -11.62 13.13
CA GLU A 128 4.48 -10.69 14.13
C GLU A 128 3.28 -9.89 13.60
N HIS A 129 3.32 -9.45 12.33
CA HIS A 129 2.20 -8.77 11.69
C HIS A 129 0.96 -9.68 11.55
N LEU A 130 1.15 -10.96 11.19
CA LEU A 130 0.07 -11.93 11.07
C LEU A 130 -0.55 -12.25 12.45
N VAL A 131 0.29 -12.40 13.48
CA VAL A 131 -0.16 -12.60 14.86
C VAL A 131 -0.99 -11.40 15.34
N TYR A 132 -0.47 -10.17 15.15
CA TYR A 132 -1.22 -8.97 15.51
C TYR A 132 -2.55 -8.85 14.76
N TYR A 133 -2.55 -9.13 13.46
CA TYR A 133 -3.77 -9.13 12.66
C TYR A 133 -4.79 -10.15 13.17
N SER A 134 -4.35 -11.37 13.49
CA SER A 134 -5.20 -12.42 14.04
C SER A 134 -5.84 -11.99 15.35
N GLN A 135 -5.06 -11.44 16.29
CA GLN A 135 -5.56 -10.95 17.57
C GLN A 135 -6.60 -9.85 17.37
N ARG A 136 -6.27 -8.84 16.55
CA ARG A 136 -7.19 -7.74 16.26
C ARG A 136 -8.51 -8.21 15.64
N MET A 137 -8.47 -9.18 14.71
CA MET A 137 -9.66 -9.71 14.08
C MET A 137 -10.49 -10.54 15.06
N SER A 138 -9.82 -11.30 15.95
CA SER A 138 -10.47 -12.06 17.01
C SER A 138 -11.23 -11.14 17.98
N ASP A 139 -10.62 -10.02 18.38
CA ASP A 139 -11.24 -9.02 19.25
C ASP A 139 -12.45 -8.34 18.59
N ILE A 140 -12.31 -7.89 17.34
CA ILE A 140 -13.38 -7.24 16.57
C ILE A 140 -14.60 -8.16 16.42
N LEU A 141 -14.36 -9.46 16.28
CA LEU A 141 -15.41 -10.46 16.03
C LEU A 141 -15.89 -11.17 17.29
N ASN A 142 -15.28 -10.86 18.45
CA ASN A 142 -15.53 -11.50 19.72
C ASN A 142 -15.42 -13.03 19.62
N LEU A 143 -14.34 -13.54 19.00
CA LEU A 143 -14.09 -14.97 18.91
C LEU A 143 -13.77 -15.55 20.28
N ASP A 144 -14.20 -16.78 20.51
CA ASP A 144 -13.78 -17.53 21.70
C ASP A 144 -12.30 -17.96 21.60
N GLN A 145 -11.75 -18.44 22.72
CA GLN A 145 -10.35 -18.83 22.82
C GLN A 145 -10.00 -19.95 21.83
N GLN A 146 -10.89 -20.90 21.59
CA GLN A 146 -10.63 -22.01 20.67
C GLN A 146 -10.54 -21.51 19.22
N ALA A 147 -11.47 -20.68 18.80
CA ALA A 147 -11.49 -20.08 17.47
C ALA A 147 -10.27 -19.16 17.24
N SER A 148 -9.90 -18.35 18.24
CA SER A 148 -8.72 -17.49 18.19
C SER A 148 -7.41 -18.29 18.07
N SER A 149 -7.26 -19.37 18.85
CA SER A 149 -6.08 -20.24 18.77
C SER A 149 -5.99 -20.97 17.43
N ALA A 150 -7.13 -21.36 16.84
CA ALA A 150 -7.15 -21.98 15.52
C ALA A 150 -6.71 -21.05 14.38
N GLN A 151 -6.91 -19.73 14.54
CA GLN A 151 -6.38 -18.75 13.57
C GLN A 151 -4.85 -18.69 13.64
N LEU A 152 -4.28 -18.65 14.85
CA LEU A 152 -2.83 -18.56 15.04
C LEU A 152 -2.09 -19.82 14.56
N ALA A 153 -2.66 -21.00 14.81
CA ALA A 153 -2.07 -22.27 14.38
C ALA A 153 -1.91 -22.40 12.85
N ALA A 154 -2.64 -21.61 12.07
CA ALA A 154 -2.52 -21.62 10.63
C ALA A 154 -1.25 -20.90 10.13
N ILE A 155 -0.56 -20.09 10.97
CA ILE A 155 0.63 -19.33 10.57
C ILE A 155 1.78 -20.28 10.20
N ASP A 156 1.91 -21.41 10.88
CA ASP A 156 2.97 -22.39 10.64
C ASP A 156 2.95 -22.95 9.20
N ASP A 157 1.78 -22.97 8.55
CA ASP A 157 1.60 -23.43 7.18
C ASP A 157 1.92 -22.34 6.12
N TYR A 158 2.24 -21.12 6.54
CA TYR A 158 2.40 -19.95 5.64
C TYR A 158 3.85 -19.60 5.30
N GLU A 159 4.83 -20.38 5.76
CA GLU A 159 6.27 -20.10 5.60
C GLU A 159 6.69 -19.91 4.13
N GLY A 160 6.18 -20.76 3.23
CA GLY A 160 6.47 -20.65 1.78
C GLY A 160 5.99 -19.34 1.16
N GLU A 161 4.87 -18.79 1.63
CA GLU A 161 4.32 -17.52 1.15
C GLU A 161 5.07 -16.31 1.72
N ILE A 162 5.64 -16.44 2.94
CA ILE A 162 6.57 -15.46 3.52
C ILE A 162 7.80 -15.31 2.61
N THR A 163 8.43 -16.40 2.23
CA THR A 163 9.59 -16.42 1.31
C THR A 163 9.23 -15.81 -0.04
N LYS A 164 8.06 -16.13 -0.59
CA LYS A 164 7.55 -15.53 -1.83
C LYS A 164 7.40 -14.00 -1.71
N PHE A 165 6.88 -13.53 -0.58
CA PHE A 165 6.75 -12.09 -0.32
C PHE A 165 8.11 -11.38 -0.25
N GLN A 166 9.11 -12.02 0.35
CA GLN A 166 10.49 -11.49 0.38
C GLN A 166 11.09 -11.41 -1.03
N HIS A 167 10.94 -12.43 -1.85
CA HIS A 167 11.39 -12.42 -3.25
C HIS A 167 10.68 -11.33 -4.05
N PHE A 168 9.40 -11.08 -3.77
CA PHE A 168 8.65 -9.98 -4.40
C PHE A 168 9.26 -8.62 -4.06
N ILE A 169 9.69 -8.40 -2.80
CA ILE A 169 10.39 -7.16 -2.40
C ILE A 169 11.75 -7.06 -3.11
N ASP A 170 12.54 -8.13 -3.12
CA ASP A 170 13.87 -8.17 -3.72
C ASP A 170 13.81 -7.85 -5.23
N ASP A 171 12.83 -8.39 -5.94
CA ASP A 171 12.60 -8.12 -7.36
C ASP A 171 12.32 -6.61 -7.59
N ILE A 172 11.45 -6.01 -6.78
CA ILE A 172 11.17 -4.57 -6.87
C ILE A 172 12.43 -3.75 -6.60
N MET A 173 13.16 -4.06 -5.54
CA MET A 173 14.34 -3.28 -5.13
C MET A 173 15.49 -3.38 -6.14
N THR A 174 15.64 -4.52 -6.79
CA THR A 174 16.65 -4.72 -7.84
C THR A 174 16.36 -3.90 -9.10
N ASN A 175 15.09 -3.62 -9.38
CA ASN A 175 14.64 -2.97 -10.61
C ASN A 175 14.20 -1.50 -10.44
N LEU A 176 14.55 -0.84 -9.34
CA LEU A 176 14.16 0.57 -9.07
C LEU A 176 14.65 1.54 -10.17
N ASN A 177 15.77 1.26 -10.81
CA ASN A 177 16.37 2.10 -11.81
C ASN A 177 15.54 2.25 -13.11
N VAL A 178 14.57 1.38 -13.36
CA VAL A 178 13.68 1.50 -14.54
C VAL A 178 12.57 2.54 -14.34
N ILE A 179 12.28 2.92 -13.08
CA ILE A 179 11.27 3.91 -12.72
C ILE A 179 11.80 5.31 -13.05
N LYS A 180 11.21 5.98 -14.04
CA LYS A 180 11.67 7.27 -14.57
C LYS A 180 10.70 8.43 -14.36
N MET A 181 9.44 8.14 -14.04
CA MET A 181 8.43 9.18 -13.77
C MET A 181 8.75 9.93 -12.46
N PRO A 182 8.22 11.14 -12.27
CA PRO A 182 8.33 11.88 -11.03
C PRO A 182 7.88 11.05 -9.83
N ALA A 183 8.67 11.07 -8.76
CA ALA A 183 8.47 10.22 -7.59
C ALA A 183 8.62 10.99 -6.27
N ASN A 184 7.69 10.81 -5.35
CA ASN A 184 7.77 11.33 -3.99
C ASN A 184 7.87 10.15 -3.00
N ILE A 185 9.00 10.04 -2.31
CA ILE A 185 9.27 8.99 -1.33
C ILE A 185 9.10 9.59 0.06
N LEU A 186 8.22 8.97 0.86
CA LEU A 186 7.86 9.49 2.18
C LEU A 186 8.09 8.43 3.26
N PHE A 187 8.54 8.87 4.43
CA PHE A 187 8.65 8.03 5.63
C PHE A 187 8.20 8.77 6.88
N GLY A 188 7.72 8.02 7.87
CA GLY A 188 7.30 8.55 9.15
C GLY A 188 8.46 8.69 10.12
N GLY A 189 8.63 9.87 10.74
CA GLY A 189 9.67 10.12 11.72
C GLY A 189 9.45 9.39 13.07
N LYS A 190 8.25 8.83 13.29
CA LYS A 190 7.89 7.99 14.44
C LYS A 190 7.73 6.51 14.04
N ASP A 191 8.10 6.14 12.82
CA ASP A 191 8.16 4.76 12.36
C ASP A 191 9.46 4.07 12.84
N ALA A 192 9.59 2.75 12.62
CA ALA A 192 10.85 2.06 12.88
C ALA A 192 11.96 2.62 11.96
N PRO A 193 13.21 2.79 12.47
CA PRO A 193 14.31 3.39 11.70
C PRO A 193 14.61 2.69 10.36
N SER A 194 14.25 1.42 10.23
CA SER A 194 14.40 0.65 8.98
C SER A 194 13.59 1.24 7.82
N TYR A 195 12.49 1.96 8.08
CA TYR A 195 11.69 2.59 7.03
C TYR A 195 12.31 3.89 6.50
N GLU A 196 12.97 4.67 7.35
CA GLU A 196 13.80 5.79 6.91
C GLU A 196 14.95 5.28 6.04
N THR A 197 15.67 4.24 6.49
CA THR A 197 16.73 3.57 5.71
C THR A 197 16.20 3.06 4.36
N SER A 198 15.01 2.47 4.36
CA SER A 198 14.36 1.98 3.13
C SER A 198 14.00 3.12 2.18
N ALA A 199 13.47 4.23 2.71
CA ALA A 199 13.11 5.40 1.92
C ALA A 199 14.34 6.03 1.23
N HIS A 200 15.45 6.17 1.95
CA HIS A 200 16.74 6.62 1.39
C HIS A 200 17.23 5.67 0.29
N PHE A 201 17.23 4.35 0.55
CA PHE A 201 17.62 3.36 -0.45
C PHE A 201 16.78 3.47 -1.72
N ILE A 202 15.45 3.51 -1.59
CA ILE A 202 14.54 3.64 -2.74
C ILE A 202 14.83 4.94 -3.50
N TYR A 203 14.92 6.06 -2.78
CA TYR A 203 15.22 7.36 -3.39
C TYR A 203 16.53 7.35 -4.18
N GLU A 204 17.61 6.81 -3.64
CA GLU A 204 18.92 6.78 -4.29
C GLU A 204 18.92 5.93 -5.56
N HIS A 205 18.19 4.79 -5.56
CA HIS A 205 18.22 3.82 -6.66
C HIS A 205 17.14 4.05 -7.73
N LEU A 206 16.13 4.90 -7.47
CA LEU A 206 15.18 5.30 -8.52
C LEU A 206 15.88 5.94 -9.70
N GLY A 207 15.51 5.52 -10.90
CA GLY A 207 16.02 6.11 -12.14
C GLY A 207 15.39 7.46 -12.52
N SER A 208 14.40 7.93 -11.74
CA SER A 208 13.81 9.27 -11.92
C SER A 208 14.81 10.36 -11.59
N VAL A 209 14.81 11.44 -12.39
CA VAL A 209 15.56 12.68 -12.13
C VAL A 209 14.70 13.70 -11.36
N ASP A 210 13.39 13.60 -11.46
CA ASP A 210 12.41 14.40 -10.72
C ASP A 210 11.89 13.58 -9.53
N LYS A 211 12.58 13.69 -8.39
CA LYS A 211 12.25 12.90 -7.20
C LYS A 211 12.44 13.68 -5.91
N GLU A 212 11.55 13.47 -4.97
CA GLU A 212 11.55 14.06 -3.62
C GLU A 212 11.71 12.98 -2.56
N LEU A 213 12.36 13.31 -1.44
CA LEU A 213 12.42 12.48 -0.23
C LEU A 213 11.95 13.31 0.96
N ASN A 214 10.89 12.87 1.63
CA ASN A 214 10.22 13.62 2.69
C ASN A 214 10.04 12.79 3.96
N GLY A 215 10.75 13.14 5.03
CA GLY A 215 10.55 12.61 6.38
C GLY A 215 9.50 13.42 7.14
N LEU A 216 8.38 12.82 7.52
CA LEU A 216 7.29 13.48 8.23
C LEU A 216 7.38 13.18 9.72
N LYS A 217 7.85 14.16 10.50
CA LYS A 217 8.24 14.05 11.91
C LYS A 217 7.20 13.37 12.81
N ASP A 218 5.91 13.67 12.61
CA ASP A 218 4.84 13.21 13.49
C ASP A 218 4.07 11.99 12.95
N SER A 219 4.45 11.50 11.79
CA SER A 219 3.84 10.31 11.17
C SER A 219 4.44 9.01 11.72
N HIS A 220 3.57 8.04 11.97
CA HIS A 220 3.91 6.64 12.24
C HIS A 220 3.92 5.82 10.93
N HIS A 221 4.06 4.49 11.04
CA HIS A 221 4.10 3.59 9.89
C HIS A 221 2.90 3.74 8.95
N LEU A 222 1.66 3.71 9.48
CA LEU A 222 0.46 3.98 8.70
C LEU A 222 0.27 5.51 8.58
N MET A 223 1.06 6.11 7.71
CA MET A 223 1.19 7.57 7.57
C MET A 223 -0.14 8.28 7.27
N THR A 224 -1.09 7.58 6.66
CA THR A 224 -2.44 8.07 6.33
C THR A 224 -3.35 8.23 7.55
N HIS A 225 -2.85 7.94 8.76
CA HIS A 225 -3.59 8.03 10.02
C HIS A 225 -2.80 8.79 11.10
N GLY A 226 -3.51 9.25 12.12
CA GLY A 226 -2.89 9.88 13.30
C GLY A 226 -2.45 11.32 13.10
N ALA A 227 -1.56 11.80 13.96
CA ALA A 227 -1.21 13.22 14.07
C ALA A 227 -0.48 13.79 12.82
N GLY A 228 0.23 12.97 12.07
CA GLY A 228 0.96 13.40 10.88
C GLY A 228 0.13 13.39 9.59
N ARG A 229 -1.13 12.94 9.63
CA ARG A 229 -1.98 12.75 8.45
C ARG A 229 -2.14 14.02 7.63
N ASP A 230 -2.50 15.13 8.24
CA ASP A 230 -2.83 16.36 7.52
C ASP A 230 -1.61 16.90 6.74
N ILE A 231 -0.41 16.81 7.33
CA ILE A 231 0.86 17.18 6.67
C ILE A 231 1.18 16.22 5.52
N LEU A 232 0.90 14.92 5.70
CA LEU A 232 1.04 13.94 4.63
C LEU A 232 0.13 14.30 3.44
N GLU A 233 -1.14 14.55 3.70
CA GLU A 233 -2.15 14.86 2.68
C GLU A 233 -1.77 16.13 1.92
N GLU A 234 -1.37 17.19 2.61
CA GLU A 234 -0.85 18.42 1.98
C GLU A 234 0.35 18.14 1.06
N ASN A 235 1.29 17.32 1.52
CA ASN A 235 2.49 16.96 0.75
C ASN A 235 2.13 16.16 -0.51
N VAL A 236 1.28 15.16 -0.38
CA VAL A 236 0.85 14.29 -1.49
C VAL A 236 0.00 15.07 -2.50
N ILE A 237 -0.94 15.91 -2.01
CA ILE A 237 -1.77 16.78 -2.85
C ILE A 237 -0.90 17.75 -3.64
N ARG A 238 0.02 18.46 -2.97
CA ARG A 238 0.98 19.36 -3.63
C ARG A 238 1.74 18.63 -4.74
N PHE A 239 2.23 17.43 -4.46
CA PHE A 239 2.99 16.65 -5.42
C PHE A 239 2.16 16.25 -6.64
N PHE A 240 0.92 15.80 -6.48
CA PHE A 240 0.06 15.45 -7.62
C PHE A 240 -0.46 16.68 -8.37
N ASN A 241 -0.75 17.79 -7.70
CA ASN A 241 -1.18 19.04 -8.36
C ASN A 241 -0.09 19.64 -9.27
N ALA A 242 1.19 19.33 -9.09
CA ALA A 242 2.26 19.76 -9.99
C ALA A 242 2.22 19.09 -11.39
N LEU A 243 1.18 18.32 -11.70
CA LEU A 243 0.89 17.77 -13.04
C LEU A 243 0.21 18.77 -14.00
N THR A 244 -0.27 19.87 -13.46
CA THR A 244 -1.00 20.92 -14.21
C THR A 244 -0.03 22.08 -14.61
#